data_e131418b9b0772fdae7a04a06029aa48
#
_entry.id   e131418b9b0772fdae7a04a06029aa48
#
_cell.length_a   1.000
_cell.length_b   1.000
_cell.length_c   1.000
_cell.angle_alpha   90.00
_cell.angle_beta   90.00
_cell.angle_gamma   90.00
#
_symmetry.space_group_name_H-M   'P 1'
#
loop_
_entity.id
_entity.type
_entity.pdbx_description
1 polymer ?
#
loop_
_entity_poly.entity_id
_entity_poly.type
_entity_poly.pdbx_seq_one_letter_code
_entity_poly.pdbx_strand_id
1 'polypeptide(L)'
;MIAHPHPNHVPRVFIVTLALACATSKPQPKPQQSAAPLPTYHDTRTETAIAVVQAVDLQSRRVTLKGEDGKEFSFVADEEVRNLPQVQVGDTVKVTYTESLAIDVKRAEGGTPTESESQEVTRAEPGQKPGGTASRTVTISAVITDIDRASNRVTLKGPEGNYREVKVKDSKKLENVQVGDTVRATYTESIGVAVEKVPPPDK
;
A
#
# COMPACT_ATOMS: atom_id res chain seq x y z
N MET A 1 106.05 20.09 28.21
CA MET A 1 105.95 21.36 28.95
C MET A 1 104.63 22.00 28.52
N ILE A 2 103.57 21.84 29.34
CA ILE A 2 102.73 22.90 29.89
C ILE A 2 101.94 23.66 28.81
N ALA A 3 100.70 23.66 28.76
CA ALA A 3 99.65 24.39 29.47
C ALA A 3 98.31 24.24 28.80
N HIS A 4 97.36 23.91 29.60
CA HIS A 4 95.92 24.06 29.26
C HIS A 4 95.56 25.53 29.22
N PRO A 5 94.53 25.96 28.50
CA PRO A 5 93.40 26.46 29.21
C PRO A 5 91.99 26.07 28.67
N HIS A 6 91.14 26.14 29.54
CA HIS A 6 89.76 25.99 29.86
C HIS A 6 88.72 26.33 28.78
N PRO A 7 87.52 25.74 28.93
CA PRO A 7 86.45 25.80 27.95
C PRO A 7 85.52 26.99 28.21
N ASN A 8 85.10 27.59 27.13
CA ASN A 8 84.02 28.59 27.15
C ASN A 8 82.63 27.90 27.10
N HIS A 9 81.93 28.10 28.18
CA HIS A 9 80.53 27.81 28.28
C HIS A 9 79.72 28.77 27.40
N VAL A 10 78.99 28.23 26.40
CA VAL A 10 77.96 28.94 25.64
C VAL A 10 76.60 28.37 26.04
N PRO A 11 75.70 29.24 26.53
CA PRO A 11 74.32 28.71 26.89
C PRO A 11 73.52 28.36 25.65
N ARG A 12 73.04 27.16 25.65
CA ARG A 12 72.07 26.66 24.64
C ARG A 12 70.73 27.38 24.83
N VAL A 13 70.46 28.30 23.91
CA VAL A 13 69.08 28.84 23.75
C VAL A 13 68.20 27.78 23.16
N PHE A 14 67.24 27.26 23.95
CA PHE A 14 66.17 26.42 23.47
C PHE A 14 65.22 27.28 22.66
N ILE A 15 65.27 27.18 21.35
CA ILE A 15 64.23 27.69 20.47
C ILE A 15 63.07 26.66 20.50
N VAL A 16 62.01 26.99 21.24
CA VAL A 16 60.70 26.25 21.17
C VAL A 16 60.01 26.65 19.87
N THR A 17 60.15 25.85 18.86
CA THR A 17 59.36 25.99 17.65
C THR A 17 57.92 25.53 17.95
N LEU A 18 57.05 26.50 18.13
CA LEU A 18 55.58 26.28 18.23
C LEU A 18 55.06 25.83 16.84
N ALA A 19 54.93 24.54 16.63
CA ALA A 19 54.28 23.98 15.43
C ALA A 19 52.78 24.25 15.52
N LEU A 20 52.31 25.24 14.76
CA LEU A 20 50.88 25.52 14.58
C LEU A 20 50.30 24.42 13.71
N ALA A 21 49.75 23.37 14.34
CA ALA A 21 49.01 22.33 13.63
C ALA A 21 47.69 22.91 13.13
N CYS A 22 47.62 23.27 11.85
CA CYS A 22 46.35 23.49 11.16
C CYS A 22 45.57 22.15 11.12
N ALA A 23 44.70 21.95 12.09
CA ALA A 23 43.72 20.89 12.03
C ALA A 23 42.68 21.21 10.92
N THR A 24 42.85 20.60 9.76
CA THR A 24 41.80 20.55 8.73
C THR A 24 40.67 19.73 9.28
N SER A 25 39.67 20.36 9.88
CA SER A 25 38.42 19.70 10.24
C SER A 25 37.73 19.28 8.96
N LYS A 26 37.63 17.93 8.74
CA LYS A 26 36.74 17.35 7.73
C LYS A 26 35.34 17.92 7.94
N PRO A 27 34.63 18.32 6.86
CA PRO A 27 33.23 18.72 6.97
C PRO A 27 32.44 17.56 7.56
N GLN A 28 31.91 17.76 8.75
CA GLN A 28 30.98 16.80 9.37
C GLN A 28 29.73 16.79 8.51
N PRO A 29 29.24 15.61 8.04
CA PRO A 29 28.00 15.55 7.29
C PRO A 29 26.89 16.15 8.17
N LYS A 30 26.19 17.16 7.65
CA LYS A 30 25.01 17.72 8.30
C LYS A 30 24.05 16.56 8.60
N PRO A 31 23.44 16.51 9.81
CA PRO A 31 22.40 15.56 10.10
C PRO A 31 21.35 15.64 8.98
N GLN A 32 21.15 14.56 8.28
CA GLN A 32 20.07 14.43 7.31
C GLN A 32 18.77 14.54 8.12
N GLN A 33 18.14 15.70 8.11
CA GLN A 33 16.82 15.88 8.70
C GLN A 33 15.93 14.85 8.03
N SER A 34 15.46 13.87 8.81
CA SER A 34 14.45 12.92 8.39
C SER A 34 13.29 13.73 7.83
N ALA A 35 13.05 13.61 6.53
CA ALA A 35 11.94 14.30 5.88
C ALA A 35 10.66 13.91 6.63
N ALA A 36 9.85 14.90 6.99
CA ALA A 36 8.57 14.66 7.62
C ALA A 36 7.74 13.69 6.76
N PRO A 37 6.98 12.77 7.39
CA PRO A 37 6.21 11.77 6.67
C PRO A 37 5.22 12.44 5.72
N LEU A 38 5.09 11.88 4.53
CA LEU A 38 4.11 12.32 3.53
C LEU A 38 2.73 11.74 3.86
N PRO A 39 1.65 12.40 3.45
CA PRO A 39 0.30 11.97 3.78
C PRO A 39 -0.07 10.65 3.09
N THR A 40 -0.76 9.82 3.84
CA THR A 40 -1.43 8.62 3.35
C THR A 40 -2.93 8.68 3.69
N TYR A 41 -3.74 8.00 2.90
CA TYR A 41 -5.16 7.82 3.15
C TYR A 41 -5.55 6.40 2.80
N HIS A 42 -6.31 5.75 3.68
CA HIS A 42 -6.88 4.43 3.44
C HIS A 42 -8.34 4.45 3.83
N ASP A 43 -9.16 3.88 2.98
CA ASP A 43 -10.58 3.64 3.23
C ASP A 43 -10.93 2.24 2.74
N THR A 44 -11.70 1.50 3.53
CA THR A 44 -12.10 0.13 3.19
C THR A 44 -13.55 -0.07 3.62
N ARG A 45 -14.34 -0.56 2.69
CA ARG A 45 -15.73 -0.96 2.92
C ARG A 45 -15.88 -2.44 2.62
N THR A 46 -16.53 -3.16 3.53
CA THR A 46 -16.82 -4.59 3.37
C THR A 46 -18.31 -4.83 3.59
N GLU A 47 -18.91 -5.54 2.66
CA GLU A 47 -20.28 -6.02 2.76
C GLU A 47 -20.29 -7.54 2.71
N THR A 48 -21.11 -8.16 3.52
CA THR A 48 -21.25 -9.62 3.55
C THR A 48 -22.71 -9.99 3.38
N ALA A 49 -22.96 -10.94 2.49
CA ALA A 49 -24.26 -11.59 2.34
C ALA A 49 -24.13 -13.06 2.67
N ILE A 50 -25.12 -13.59 3.36
CA ILE A 50 -25.19 -15.00 3.75
C ILE A 50 -26.46 -15.61 3.16
N ALA A 51 -26.36 -16.82 2.64
CA ALA A 51 -27.48 -17.58 2.13
C ALA A 51 -27.31 -19.07 2.42
N VAL A 52 -28.41 -19.80 2.50
CA VAL A 52 -28.43 -21.25 2.74
C VAL A 52 -28.79 -21.96 1.46
N VAL A 53 -28.08 -23.03 1.14
CA VAL A 53 -28.34 -23.88 -0.02
C VAL A 53 -29.65 -24.63 0.20
N GLN A 54 -30.62 -24.40 -0.68
CA GLN A 54 -31.91 -25.08 -0.69
C GLN A 54 -31.95 -26.29 -1.64
N ALA A 55 -31.27 -26.16 -2.78
CA ALA A 55 -31.17 -27.21 -3.77
C ALA A 55 -29.91 -27.11 -4.60
N VAL A 56 -29.38 -28.25 -5.03
CA VAL A 56 -28.28 -28.37 -6.01
C VAL A 56 -28.64 -29.44 -7.03
N ASP A 57 -28.66 -29.04 -8.29
CA ASP A 57 -28.76 -29.96 -9.44
C ASP A 57 -27.41 -30.00 -10.14
N LEU A 58 -26.69 -31.09 -9.98
CA LEU A 58 -25.33 -31.24 -10.55
C LEU A 58 -25.36 -31.43 -12.08
N GLN A 59 -26.49 -31.90 -12.66
CA GLN A 59 -26.59 -32.09 -14.09
C GLN A 59 -26.75 -30.77 -14.84
N SER A 60 -27.62 -29.91 -14.35
CA SER A 60 -27.84 -28.56 -14.90
C SER A 60 -26.95 -27.53 -14.25
N ARG A 61 -26.13 -27.90 -13.24
CA ARG A 61 -25.32 -27.03 -12.39
C ARG A 61 -26.11 -25.90 -11.71
N ARG A 62 -27.44 -26.11 -11.55
CA ARG A 62 -28.31 -25.12 -10.92
C ARG A 62 -28.24 -25.23 -9.41
N VAL A 63 -28.02 -24.06 -8.77
CA VAL A 63 -28.03 -23.93 -7.33
C VAL A 63 -29.13 -22.96 -6.93
N THR A 64 -29.91 -23.34 -5.93
CA THR A 64 -30.95 -22.49 -5.31
C THR A 64 -30.48 -22.13 -3.91
N LEU A 65 -30.48 -20.87 -3.64
CA LEU A 65 -30.06 -20.28 -2.33
C LEU A 65 -31.24 -19.51 -1.73
N LYS A 66 -31.33 -19.53 -0.40
CA LYS A 66 -32.26 -18.73 0.37
C LYS A 66 -31.45 -17.72 1.22
N GLY A 67 -31.68 -16.43 0.96
CA GLY A 67 -31.06 -15.34 1.71
C GLY A 67 -31.64 -15.19 3.13
N GLU A 68 -30.98 -14.39 3.96
CA GLU A 68 -31.44 -14.06 5.32
C GLU A 68 -32.81 -13.35 5.33
N ASP A 69 -33.16 -12.66 4.24
CA ASP A 69 -34.48 -12.03 4.05
C ASP A 69 -35.59 -13.04 3.67
N GLY A 70 -35.25 -14.31 3.62
CA GLY A 70 -36.15 -15.41 3.27
C GLY A 70 -36.44 -15.59 1.78
N LYS A 71 -35.90 -14.71 0.93
CA LYS A 71 -36.07 -14.83 -0.53
C LYS A 71 -35.16 -15.91 -1.10
N GLU A 72 -35.72 -16.61 -2.08
CA GLU A 72 -34.98 -17.62 -2.82
C GLU A 72 -34.55 -17.06 -4.18
N PHE A 73 -33.36 -17.45 -4.60
CA PHE A 73 -32.84 -17.17 -5.92
C PHE A 73 -32.06 -18.37 -6.45
N SER A 74 -32.11 -18.56 -7.75
CA SER A 74 -31.45 -19.67 -8.43
C SER A 74 -30.53 -19.14 -9.52
N PHE A 75 -29.39 -19.77 -9.68
CA PHE A 75 -28.45 -19.51 -10.75
C PHE A 75 -27.82 -20.80 -11.27
N VAL A 76 -27.21 -20.74 -12.42
CA VAL A 76 -26.42 -21.84 -12.97
C VAL A 76 -24.97 -21.54 -12.66
N ALA A 77 -24.31 -22.42 -11.90
CA ALA A 77 -22.90 -22.26 -11.57
C ALA A 77 -22.04 -22.47 -12.82
N ASP A 78 -21.12 -21.53 -13.09
CA ASP A 78 -20.18 -21.60 -14.18
C ASP A 78 -19.30 -22.85 -14.09
N GLU A 79 -18.77 -23.32 -15.23
CA GLU A 79 -17.88 -24.48 -15.28
C GLU A 79 -16.59 -24.27 -14.47
N GLU A 80 -16.18 -23.03 -14.29
CA GLU A 80 -15.04 -22.68 -13.46
C GLU A 80 -15.28 -22.90 -11.96
N VAL A 81 -16.54 -23.00 -11.51
CA VAL A 81 -16.87 -23.36 -10.13
C VAL A 81 -16.50 -24.83 -9.91
N ARG A 82 -15.32 -25.03 -9.39
CA ARG A 82 -14.81 -26.36 -9.03
C ARG A 82 -15.54 -26.88 -7.80
N ASN A 83 -15.55 -28.18 -7.64
CA ASN A 83 -16.06 -28.85 -6.42
C ASN A 83 -17.56 -28.64 -6.16
N LEU A 84 -18.38 -28.27 -7.16
CA LEU A 84 -19.83 -28.18 -6.99
C LEU A 84 -20.45 -29.47 -6.38
N PRO A 85 -19.97 -30.70 -6.68
CA PRO A 85 -20.44 -31.92 -6.02
C PRO A 85 -20.23 -31.99 -4.50
N GLN A 86 -19.40 -31.08 -3.94
CA GLN A 86 -19.18 -30.99 -2.49
C GLN A 86 -20.23 -30.13 -1.78
N VAL A 87 -21.07 -29.40 -2.54
CA VAL A 87 -22.15 -28.57 -1.99
C VAL A 87 -23.32 -29.47 -1.59
N GLN A 88 -23.87 -29.23 -0.42
CA GLN A 88 -25.00 -29.96 0.12
C GLN A 88 -26.13 -29.00 0.51
N VAL A 89 -27.36 -29.49 0.45
CA VAL A 89 -28.50 -28.75 1.00
C VAL A 89 -28.27 -28.49 2.48
N GLY A 90 -28.50 -27.26 2.91
CA GLY A 90 -28.21 -26.80 4.25
C GLY A 90 -26.83 -26.13 4.41
N ASP A 91 -25.92 -26.27 3.46
CA ASP A 91 -24.67 -25.52 3.51
C ASP A 91 -24.92 -24.01 3.49
N THR A 92 -24.04 -23.28 4.15
CA THR A 92 -24.05 -21.82 4.14
C THR A 92 -23.11 -21.30 3.06
N VAL A 93 -23.61 -20.43 2.22
CA VAL A 93 -22.83 -19.68 1.24
C VAL A 93 -22.63 -18.27 1.78
N LYS A 94 -21.37 -17.88 1.98
CA LYS A 94 -20.96 -16.54 2.39
C LYS A 94 -20.35 -15.83 1.20
N VAL A 95 -20.90 -14.68 0.85
CA VAL A 95 -20.34 -13.79 -0.17
C VAL A 95 -19.84 -12.54 0.53
N THR A 96 -18.58 -12.21 0.32
CA THR A 96 -17.96 -11.00 0.88
C THR A 96 -17.51 -10.12 -0.27
N TYR A 97 -18.01 -8.90 -0.30
CA TYR A 97 -17.57 -7.85 -1.22
C TYR A 97 -16.75 -6.82 -0.45
N THR A 98 -15.58 -6.50 -0.95
CA THR A 98 -14.69 -5.52 -0.33
C THR A 98 -14.22 -4.53 -1.38
N GLU A 99 -14.35 -3.25 -1.05
CA GLU A 99 -13.76 -2.14 -1.78
C GLU A 99 -12.71 -1.47 -0.89
N SER A 100 -11.58 -1.13 -1.45
CA SER A 100 -10.57 -0.34 -0.74
C SER A 100 -9.96 0.72 -1.64
N LEU A 101 -9.69 1.89 -1.07
CA LEU A 101 -8.97 2.98 -1.70
C LEU A 101 -7.78 3.37 -0.82
N ALA A 102 -6.59 3.25 -1.38
CA ALA A 102 -5.36 3.75 -0.77
C ALA A 102 -4.82 4.91 -1.59
N ILE A 103 -4.45 6.00 -0.94
CA ILE A 103 -3.79 7.15 -1.58
C ILE A 103 -2.50 7.43 -0.82
N ASP A 104 -1.39 7.39 -1.53
CA ASP A 104 -0.06 7.67 -1.01
C ASP A 104 0.58 8.82 -1.78
N VAL A 105 1.28 9.69 -1.07
CA VAL A 105 2.12 10.72 -1.69
C VAL A 105 3.58 10.32 -1.52
N LYS A 106 4.34 10.40 -2.61
CA LYS A 106 5.79 10.16 -2.63
C LYS A 106 6.51 11.41 -3.13
N ARG A 107 7.73 11.62 -2.64
CA ARG A 107 8.58 12.68 -3.15
C ARG A 107 8.84 12.53 -4.65
N ALA A 108 9.04 13.66 -5.29
CA ALA A 108 9.37 13.69 -6.71
C ALA A 108 10.56 12.79 -7.03
N GLU A 109 10.30 11.71 -7.75
CA GLU A 109 11.33 10.80 -8.28
C GLU A 109 11.53 11.04 -9.80
N GLY A 110 10.92 12.08 -10.35
CA GLY A 110 11.01 12.42 -11.79
C GLY A 110 10.30 11.41 -12.69
N GLY A 111 9.42 10.58 -12.14
CA GLY A 111 8.69 9.55 -12.87
C GLY A 111 7.56 10.11 -13.73
N THR A 112 7.29 9.44 -14.86
CA THR A 112 6.09 9.68 -15.66
C THR A 112 4.87 9.09 -14.94
N PRO A 113 3.72 9.79 -14.90
CA PRO A 113 2.47 9.22 -14.43
C PRO A 113 2.14 7.91 -15.15
N THR A 114 1.64 6.94 -14.40
CA THR A 114 1.33 5.59 -14.93
C THR A 114 -0.04 5.14 -14.47
N GLU A 115 -0.64 4.25 -15.25
CA GLU A 115 -1.82 3.50 -14.89
C GLU A 115 -1.50 2.01 -15.07
N SER A 116 -1.97 1.19 -14.14
CA SER A 116 -1.86 -0.26 -14.22
C SER A 116 -3.10 -0.91 -13.64
N GLU A 117 -3.49 -2.03 -14.23
CA GLU A 117 -4.57 -2.88 -13.75
C GLU A 117 -4.05 -4.30 -13.59
N SER A 118 -4.49 -4.95 -12.52
CA SER A 118 -4.24 -6.38 -12.29
C SER A 118 -5.51 -7.06 -11.81
N GLN A 119 -5.66 -8.32 -12.20
CA GLN A 119 -6.75 -9.19 -11.74
C GLN A 119 -6.14 -10.45 -11.16
N GLU A 120 -6.72 -10.91 -10.07
CA GLU A 120 -6.31 -12.13 -9.40
C GLU A 120 -7.54 -12.96 -9.09
N VAL A 121 -7.46 -14.27 -9.37
CA VAL A 121 -8.52 -15.23 -9.04
C VAL A 121 -7.90 -16.39 -8.28
N THR A 122 -8.39 -16.62 -7.08
CA THR A 122 -8.06 -17.80 -6.28
C THR A 122 -9.26 -18.75 -6.25
N ARG A 123 -9.00 -20.05 -6.13
CA ARG A 123 -10.04 -21.09 -6.09
C ARG A 123 -9.69 -22.11 -5.01
N ALA A 124 -10.72 -22.69 -4.41
CA ALA A 124 -10.56 -23.79 -3.46
C ALA A 124 -9.87 -24.99 -4.11
N GLU A 125 -9.06 -25.69 -3.32
CA GLU A 125 -8.38 -26.93 -3.73
C GLU A 125 -9.38 -28.03 -4.13
N PRO A 126 -9.00 -28.93 -5.03
CA PRO A 126 -9.85 -30.06 -5.41
C PRO A 126 -10.30 -30.88 -4.18
N GLY A 127 -11.58 -31.23 -4.12
CA GLY A 127 -12.17 -32.01 -3.01
C GLY A 127 -12.59 -31.19 -1.79
N GLN A 128 -12.27 -29.91 -1.75
CA GLN A 128 -12.77 -28.99 -0.73
C GLN A 128 -14.17 -28.45 -1.10
N LYS A 129 -14.84 -27.79 -0.16
CA LYS A 129 -16.06 -27.03 -0.49
C LYS A 129 -15.70 -25.93 -1.51
N PRO A 130 -16.62 -25.60 -2.44
CA PRO A 130 -16.38 -24.50 -3.36
C PRO A 130 -16.10 -23.19 -2.62
N GLY A 131 -15.17 -22.45 -3.14
CA GLY A 131 -14.81 -21.15 -2.63
C GLY A 131 -13.73 -20.52 -3.50
N GLY A 132 -13.56 -19.24 -3.36
CA GLY A 132 -12.54 -18.49 -4.08
C GLY A 132 -12.72 -17.00 -3.89
N THR A 133 -11.77 -16.27 -4.43
CA THR A 133 -11.79 -14.81 -4.44
C THR A 133 -11.41 -14.34 -5.83
N ALA A 134 -12.16 -13.41 -6.37
CA ALA A 134 -11.77 -12.62 -7.53
C ALA A 134 -11.51 -11.19 -7.08
N SER A 135 -10.38 -10.63 -7.44
CA SER A 135 -10.02 -9.25 -7.14
C SER A 135 -9.52 -8.53 -8.38
N ARG A 136 -9.79 -7.23 -8.43
CA ARG A 136 -9.30 -6.28 -9.42
C ARG A 136 -8.65 -5.12 -8.71
N THR A 137 -7.43 -4.82 -9.08
CA THR A 137 -6.70 -3.67 -8.54
C THR A 137 -6.31 -2.74 -9.66
N VAL A 138 -6.69 -1.46 -9.53
CA VAL A 138 -6.30 -0.37 -10.43
C VAL A 138 -5.40 0.57 -9.65
N THR A 139 -4.22 0.83 -10.18
CA THR A 139 -3.27 1.79 -9.60
C THR A 139 -3.01 2.89 -10.61
N ILE A 140 -3.25 4.13 -10.21
CA ILE A 140 -3.00 5.33 -11.00
C ILE A 140 -2.01 6.19 -10.25
N SER A 141 -0.98 6.68 -10.95
CA SER A 141 -0.09 7.71 -10.43
C SER A 141 -0.30 9.02 -11.17
N ALA A 142 -0.16 10.14 -10.48
CA ALA A 142 -0.28 11.48 -11.02
C ALA A 142 0.76 12.38 -10.36
N VAL A 143 1.24 13.39 -11.10
CA VAL A 143 2.19 14.38 -10.58
C VAL A 143 1.44 15.62 -10.14
N ILE A 144 1.79 16.15 -8.98
CA ILE A 144 1.28 17.42 -8.47
C ILE A 144 1.90 18.55 -9.28
N THR A 145 1.07 19.32 -9.97
CA THR A 145 1.52 20.44 -10.81
C THR A 145 1.26 21.80 -10.18
N ASP A 146 0.28 21.88 -9.26
CA ASP A 146 -0.04 23.10 -8.52
C ASP A 146 -0.66 22.79 -7.16
N ILE A 147 -0.46 23.67 -6.17
CA ILE A 147 -1.03 23.56 -4.82
C ILE A 147 -1.54 24.92 -4.37
N ASP A 148 -2.85 25.07 -4.30
CA ASP A 148 -3.51 26.20 -3.66
C ASP A 148 -3.87 25.85 -2.21
N ARG A 149 -3.02 26.29 -1.28
CA ARG A 149 -3.22 26.06 0.15
C ARG A 149 -4.34 26.88 0.75
N ALA A 150 -4.71 28.02 0.15
CA ALA A 150 -5.77 28.88 0.66
C ALA A 150 -7.14 28.22 0.46
N SER A 151 -7.34 27.55 -0.66
CA SER A 151 -8.58 26.82 -0.97
C SER A 151 -8.51 25.32 -0.72
N ASN A 152 -7.34 24.81 -0.25
CA ASN A 152 -7.04 23.39 -0.07
C ASN A 152 -7.22 22.57 -1.37
N ARG A 153 -6.71 23.06 -2.49
CA ARG A 153 -6.81 22.42 -3.80
C ARG A 153 -5.43 22.02 -4.32
N VAL A 154 -5.40 20.90 -5.02
CA VAL A 154 -4.21 20.36 -5.67
C VAL A 154 -4.58 20.06 -7.11
N THR A 155 -3.74 20.50 -8.05
CA THR A 155 -3.86 20.12 -9.46
C THR A 155 -2.92 18.96 -9.75
N LEU A 156 -3.50 17.89 -10.28
CA LEU A 156 -2.81 16.66 -10.62
C LEU A 156 -2.76 16.50 -12.14
N LYS A 157 -1.61 16.08 -12.66
CA LYS A 157 -1.46 15.65 -14.05
C LYS A 157 -1.39 14.14 -14.09
N GLY A 158 -2.36 13.51 -14.76
CA GLY A 158 -2.48 12.06 -14.90
C GLY A 158 -1.63 11.48 -16.05
N PRO A 159 -1.70 10.16 -16.26
CA PRO A 159 -0.89 9.43 -17.27
C PRO A 159 -1.21 9.84 -18.71
N GLU A 160 -2.45 10.20 -19.01
CA GLU A 160 -2.88 10.67 -20.32
C GLU A 160 -2.57 12.16 -20.58
N GLY A 161 -1.87 12.83 -19.63
CA GLY A 161 -1.57 14.26 -19.70
C GLY A 161 -2.74 15.16 -19.31
N ASN A 162 -3.87 14.60 -18.92
CA ASN A 162 -5.03 15.33 -18.43
C ASN A 162 -4.78 15.94 -17.05
N TYR A 163 -5.46 17.03 -16.73
CA TYR A 163 -5.36 17.70 -15.44
C TYR A 163 -6.65 17.51 -14.65
N ARG A 164 -6.51 17.27 -13.34
CA ARG A 164 -7.61 17.14 -12.39
C ARG A 164 -7.34 17.99 -11.17
N GLU A 165 -8.31 18.82 -10.81
CA GLU A 165 -8.29 19.55 -9.53
C GLU A 165 -8.97 18.72 -8.45
N VAL A 166 -8.31 18.54 -7.33
CA VAL A 166 -8.81 17.78 -6.18
C VAL A 166 -8.81 18.67 -4.96
N LYS A 167 -9.95 18.72 -4.26
CA LYS A 167 -10.08 19.41 -2.96
C LYS A 167 -9.68 18.47 -1.84
N VAL A 168 -8.69 18.87 -1.05
CA VAL A 168 -8.22 18.12 0.11
C VAL A 168 -9.00 18.54 1.34
N LYS A 169 -9.66 17.59 2.03
CA LYS A 169 -10.51 17.88 3.19
C LYS A 169 -9.72 18.40 4.40
N ASP A 170 -8.54 17.87 4.62
CA ASP A 170 -7.68 18.21 5.74
C ASP A 170 -6.44 18.96 5.24
N SER A 171 -6.36 20.26 5.53
CA SER A 171 -5.27 21.14 5.11
C SER A 171 -3.89 20.67 5.62
N LYS A 172 -3.84 20.01 6.78
CA LYS A 172 -2.59 19.47 7.34
C LYS A 172 -1.91 18.48 6.42
N LYS A 173 -2.70 17.76 5.61
CA LYS A 173 -2.16 16.82 4.61
C LYS A 173 -1.39 17.52 3.48
N LEU A 174 -1.53 18.84 3.33
CA LEU A 174 -0.78 19.62 2.34
C LEU A 174 0.51 20.23 2.89
N GLU A 175 0.75 20.24 4.20
CA GLU A 175 1.88 20.94 4.82
C GLU A 175 3.24 20.51 4.24
N ASN A 176 3.42 19.19 4.05
CA ASN A 176 4.68 18.60 3.58
C ASN A 176 4.68 18.23 2.10
N VAL A 177 3.60 18.55 1.37
CA VAL A 177 3.46 18.22 -0.05
C VAL A 177 4.01 19.35 -0.90
N GLN A 178 4.65 19.01 -2.02
CA GLN A 178 5.28 19.94 -2.94
C GLN A 178 4.85 19.69 -4.38
N VAL A 179 4.95 20.72 -5.21
CA VAL A 179 4.83 20.56 -6.67
C VAL A 179 5.95 19.65 -7.14
N GLY A 180 5.61 18.69 -8.00
CA GLY A 180 6.50 17.61 -8.44
C GLY A 180 6.35 16.31 -7.67
N ASP A 181 5.75 16.32 -6.46
CA ASP A 181 5.46 15.08 -5.74
C ASP A 181 4.48 14.21 -6.54
N THR A 182 4.59 12.90 -6.36
CA THR A 182 3.72 11.92 -7.03
C THR A 182 2.65 11.43 -6.07
N VAL A 183 1.41 11.54 -6.49
CA VAL A 183 0.26 10.91 -5.83
C VAL A 183 0.00 9.58 -6.49
N ARG A 184 -0.08 8.50 -5.69
CA ARG A 184 -0.50 7.18 -6.14
C ARG A 184 -1.83 6.84 -5.50
N ALA A 185 -2.84 6.55 -6.32
CA ALA A 185 -4.13 6.04 -5.90
C ALA A 185 -4.23 4.56 -6.30
N THR A 186 -4.49 3.68 -5.34
CA THR A 186 -4.74 2.26 -5.58
C THR A 186 -6.16 1.95 -5.14
N TYR A 187 -6.98 1.53 -6.09
CA TYR A 187 -8.34 1.06 -5.86
C TYR A 187 -8.36 -0.44 -6.03
N THR A 188 -8.89 -1.16 -5.06
CA THR A 188 -9.06 -2.60 -5.11
C THR A 188 -10.52 -2.93 -4.81
N GLU A 189 -11.12 -3.72 -5.68
CA GLU A 189 -12.38 -4.39 -5.43
C GLU A 189 -12.18 -5.90 -5.41
N SER A 190 -12.89 -6.58 -4.52
CA SER A 190 -12.74 -8.02 -4.33
C SER A 190 -14.09 -8.63 -3.98
N ILE A 191 -14.41 -9.76 -4.61
CA ILE A 191 -15.54 -10.59 -4.25
C ILE A 191 -15.01 -11.96 -3.82
N GLY A 192 -15.33 -12.34 -2.59
CA GLY A 192 -15.02 -13.65 -2.04
C GLY A 192 -16.30 -14.48 -1.90
N VAL A 193 -16.22 -15.76 -2.25
CA VAL A 193 -17.30 -16.73 -2.03
C VAL A 193 -16.73 -17.90 -1.26
N ALA A 194 -17.41 -18.31 -0.19
CA ALA A 194 -17.06 -19.48 0.59
C ALA A 194 -18.34 -20.31 0.87
N VAL A 195 -18.23 -21.62 0.72
CA VAL A 195 -19.26 -22.55 1.13
C VAL A 195 -18.82 -23.26 2.40
N GLU A 196 -19.58 -23.12 3.47
CA GLU A 196 -19.29 -23.71 4.78
C GLU A 196 -20.35 -24.74 5.16
N LYS A 197 -19.97 -25.79 5.87
CA LYS A 197 -20.93 -26.71 6.45
C LYS A 197 -21.71 -26.02 7.56
N VAL A 198 -23.01 -26.27 7.62
CA VAL A 198 -23.78 -25.94 8.82
C VAL A 198 -23.21 -26.74 9.99
N PRO A 199 -22.84 -26.10 11.11
CA PRO A 199 -22.51 -26.83 12.31
C PRO A 199 -23.70 -27.68 12.71
N PRO A 200 -23.50 -28.94 13.18
CA PRO A 200 -24.60 -29.72 13.71
C PRO A 200 -25.24 -28.93 14.87
N PRO A 201 -26.56 -28.97 15.03
CA PRO A 201 -27.22 -28.28 16.12
C PRO A 201 -26.63 -28.79 17.45
N ASP A 202 -26.31 -27.87 18.33
CA ASP A 202 -25.84 -28.17 19.68
C ASP A 202 -26.87 -29.07 20.37
N LYS A 203 -26.42 -30.23 20.84
CA LYS A 203 -27.26 -31.21 21.54
C LYS A 203 -27.51 -30.78 22.96
#